data_18a09c4553bcf9f22464443a029004a6
#
_entry.id   18a09c4553bcf9f22464443a029004a6
#
_cell.length_a   1.000
_cell.length_b   1.000
_cell.length_c   1.000
_cell.angle_alpha   90.00
_cell.angle_beta   90.00
_cell.angle_gamma   90.00
#
_symmetry.space_group_name_H-M   'P 1'
#
loop_
_entity.id
_entity.type
_entity.pdbx_description
1 polymer ?
#
loop_
_entity_poly.entity_id
_entity_poly.type
_entity_poly.pdbx_seq_one_letter_code
_entity_poly.pdbx_strand_id
1 'polypeptide(L)'
;YGMKRAKEVGAENVFDFSIGNPSVPAPKEIDETALRLLKTADPVDIHGYTSNAGVLEVRENIAKSLNKRFDTNYTAANIFMTIGAAAALGICFKTLVDGPEDEVITFAPHFPEYAVYAQGAGCRLKVISADTRAFQINFEELEETINEHTKAILINSPNNPSGVVYSRETIEKLAALLEKKQKEYGHSIYIISDEPYREIAYDGFEVPYVPHFYNNTLVAYSFSKSLSLPGERIGYIVAPNEAEDFEQLLPAFIASARLLSYVCVPTLYQKVVGECVDLTSDLSIYQKNKDLFYNALVDMGYECVEPGGAFYLFPKALEEDANALGAALEEKYPEVEVEIHFGGQPIYYYVISVE
;
A
#
# COMPACT_ATOMS: atom_id res chain seq x y z
N TYR A 1 -21.26 10.37 4.54
CA TYR A 1 -21.64 11.64 5.14
C TYR A 1 -21.41 12.80 4.17
N GLY A 2 -20.23 13.05 3.64
CA GLY A 2 -19.89 14.16 2.75
C GLY A 2 -20.88 14.35 1.60
N MET A 3 -21.28 13.28 0.92
CA MET A 3 -22.33 13.35 -0.13
C MET A 3 -23.71 13.78 0.37
N LYS A 4 -24.07 13.45 1.62
CA LYS A 4 -25.33 13.90 2.22
C LYS A 4 -25.23 15.38 2.56
N ARG A 5 -24.14 15.80 3.17
CA ARG A 5 -23.88 17.18 3.54
C ARG A 5 -23.80 18.10 2.31
N ALA A 6 -23.16 17.64 1.23
CA ALA A 6 -23.09 18.38 -0.03
C ALA A 6 -24.46 18.68 -0.65
N LYS A 7 -25.45 17.82 -0.44
CA LYS A 7 -26.84 18.08 -0.89
C LYS A 7 -27.55 19.15 -0.06
N GLU A 8 -27.13 19.36 1.18
CA GLU A 8 -27.74 20.32 2.11
C GLU A 8 -27.11 21.72 1.98
N VAL A 9 -25.78 21.80 1.83
CA VAL A 9 -25.04 23.07 1.88
C VAL A 9 -24.37 23.46 0.57
N GLY A 10 -24.41 22.59 -0.44
CA GLY A 10 -23.67 22.76 -1.70
C GLY A 10 -22.32 22.04 -1.66
N ALA A 11 -21.93 21.37 -2.74
CA ALA A 11 -20.66 20.61 -2.80
C ALA A 11 -19.43 21.51 -2.62
N GLU A 12 -19.51 22.76 -3.04
CA GLU A 12 -18.46 23.78 -2.89
C GLU A 12 -18.17 24.18 -1.44
N ASN A 13 -19.05 23.83 -0.51
CA ASN A 13 -18.94 24.12 0.92
C ASN A 13 -18.60 22.87 1.75
N VAL A 14 -18.26 21.75 1.11
CA VAL A 14 -17.87 20.49 1.78
C VAL A 14 -16.43 20.16 1.41
N PHE A 15 -15.57 20.10 2.42
CA PHE A 15 -14.17 19.70 2.31
C PHE A 15 -14.05 18.32 2.94
N ASP A 16 -14.11 17.27 2.10
CA ASP A 16 -14.09 15.88 2.55
C ASP A 16 -12.65 15.35 2.52
N PHE A 17 -12.08 15.14 3.69
CA PHE A 17 -10.72 14.60 3.88
C PHE A 17 -10.73 13.14 4.37
N SER A 18 -11.87 12.46 4.30
CA SER A 18 -12.05 11.12 4.89
C SER A 18 -11.55 9.97 4.01
N ILE A 19 -11.45 10.16 2.69
CA ILE A 19 -11.10 9.10 1.75
C ILE A 19 -9.88 9.49 0.94
N GLY A 20 -8.80 8.71 1.04
CA GLY A 20 -7.58 8.86 0.22
C GLY A 20 -7.81 8.48 -1.24
N ASN A 21 -8.49 9.35 -2.00
CA ASN A 21 -8.69 9.19 -3.44
C ASN A 21 -7.80 10.18 -4.19
N PRO A 22 -6.98 9.76 -5.19
CA PRO A 22 -6.19 10.70 -5.97
C PRO A 22 -7.03 11.81 -6.58
N SER A 23 -6.65 13.05 -6.31
CA SER A 23 -7.31 14.25 -6.86
C SER A 23 -6.62 14.79 -8.11
N VAL A 24 -5.46 14.22 -8.45
CA VAL A 24 -4.67 14.58 -9.63
C VAL A 24 -5.12 13.71 -10.82
N PRO A 25 -5.33 14.29 -12.02
CA PRO A 25 -5.72 13.49 -13.18
C PRO A 25 -4.62 12.51 -13.59
N ALA A 26 -5.02 11.39 -14.19
CA ALA A 26 -4.11 10.47 -14.84
C ALA A 26 -3.32 11.18 -15.95
N PRO A 27 -2.09 10.74 -16.28
CA PRO A 27 -1.39 11.20 -17.47
C PRO A 27 -2.25 11.03 -18.72
N LYS A 28 -2.25 12.00 -19.63
CA LYS A 28 -3.06 11.97 -20.87
C LYS A 28 -2.75 10.76 -21.75
N GLU A 29 -1.53 10.25 -21.68
CA GLU A 29 -1.08 9.06 -22.40
C GLU A 29 -1.90 7.81 -22.06
N ILE A 30 -2.50 7.75 -20.86
CA ILE A 30 -3.41 6.67 -20.44
C ILE A 30 -4.62 6.62 -21.38
N ASP A 31 -5.32 7.76 -21.53
CA ASP A 31 -6.50 7.84 -22.40
C ASP A 31 -6.11 7.68 -23.88
N GLU A 32 -5.02 8.31 -24.31
CA GLU A 32 -4.50 8.20 -25.68
C GLU A 32 -4.20 6.73 -26.02
N THR A 33 -3.55 5.98 -25.12
CA THR A 33 -3.23 4.56 -25.30
C THR A 33 -4.49 3.70 -25.31
N ALA A 34 -5.42 3.93 -24.37
CA ALA A 34 -6.69 3.20 -24.33
C ALA A 34 -7.49 3.38 -25.63
N LEU A 35 -7.64 4.63 -26.09
CA LEU A 35 -8.34 4.95 -27.33
C LEU A 35 -7.65 4.34 -28.57
N ARG A 36 -6.33 4.36 -28.61
CA ARG A 36 -5.57 3.72 -29.69
C ARG A 36 -5.79 2.21 -29.72
N LEU A 37 -5.66 1.54 -28.58
CA LEU A 37 -5.88 0.09 -28.46
C LEU A 37 -7.30 -0.29 -28.89
N LEU A 38 -8.31 0.43 -28.42
CA LEU A 38 -9.71 0.18 -28.81
C LEU A 38 -9.97 0.35 -30.31
N LYS A 39 -9.20 1.20 -30.99
CA LYS A 39 -9.36 1.44 -32.44
C LYS A 39 -8.55 0.50 -33.32
N THR A 40 -7.42 0.00 -32.84
CA THR A 40 -6.42 -0.65 -33.71
C THR A 40 -6.09 -2.08 -33.34
N ALA A 41 -6.32 -2.50 -32.08
CA ALA A 41 -6.04 -3.86 -31.65
C ALA A 41 -7.18 -4.83 -32.07
N ASP A 42 -6.86 -6.12 -32.15
CA ASP A 42 -7.88 -7.14 -32.34
C ASP A 42 -8.84 -7.15 -31.13
N PRO A 43 -10.16 -7.04 -31.34
CA PRO A 43 -11.12 -7.07 -30.25
C PRO A 43 -11.03 -8.33 -29.38
N VAL A 44 -10.66 -9.47 -29.93
CA VAL A 44 -10.47 -10.72 -29.16
C VAL A 44 -9.28 -10.59 -28.23
N ASP A 45 -8.21 -9.94 -28.65
CA ASP A 45 -7.00 -9.76 -27.83
C ASP A 45 -7.16 -8.76 -26.69
N ILE A 46 -8.05 -7.76 -26.84
CA ILE A 46 -8.24 -6.73 -25.81
C ILE A 46 -9.43 -7.00 -24.88
N HIS A 47 -10.33 -7.92 -25.28
CA HIS A 47 -11.51 -8.29 -24.48
C HIS A 47 -11.48 -9.75 -24.03
N GLY A 48 -10.57 -10.57 -24.57
CA GLY A 48 -10.42 -11.99 -24.22
C GLY A 48 -9.77 -12.19 -22.84
N TYR A 49 -9.89 -13.40 -22.32
CA TYR A 49 -9.16 -13.81 -21.13
C TYR A 49 -7.65 -13.83 -21.39
N THR A 50 -6.88 -13.38 -20.40
CA THR A 50 -5.41 -13.51 -20.41
C THR A 50 -4.96 -14.77 -19.68
N SER A 51 -3.65 -15.03 -19.64
CA SER A 51 -3.08 -15.99 -18.69
C SER A 51 -3.41 -15.54 -17.24
N ASN A 52 -3.47 -16.49 -16.33
CA ASN A 52 -3.77 -16.18 -14.92
C ASN A 52 -2.77 -15.21 -14.31
N ALA A 53 -1.48 -15.30 -14.70
CA ALA A 53 -0.44 -14.40 -14.24
C ALA A 53 -0.51 -12.98 -14.86
N GLY A 54 -1.34 -12.80 -15.88
CA GLY A 54 -1.45 -11.58 -16.67
C GLY A 54 -0.77 -11.67 -18.04
N VAL A 55 -0.94 -10.63 -18.86
CA VAL A 55 -0.35 -10.52 -20.20
C VAL A 55 1.17 -10.58 -20.12
N LEU A 56 1.80 -11.48 -20.91
CA LEU A 56 3.24 -11.70 -20.86
C LEU A 56 4.04 -10.42 -21.12
N GLU A 57 3.74 -9.73 -22.21
CA GLU A 57 4.41 -8.48 -22.59
C GLU A 57 4.31 -7.40 -21.52
N VAL A 58 3.15 -7.28 -20.85
CA VAL A 58 2.95 -6.33 -19.74
C VAL A 58 3.86 -6.66 -18.55
N ARG A 59 3.93 -7.94 -18.19
CA ARG A 59 4.83 -8.40 -17.11
C ARG A 59 6.30 -8.18 -17.45
N GLU A 60 6.69 -8.40 -18.73
CA GLU A 60 8.04 -8.08 -19.20
C GLU A 60 8.36 -6.59 -19.14
N ASN A 61 7.41 -5.72 -19.48
CA ASN A 61 7.60 -4.28 -19.45
C ASN A 61 7.70 -3.78 -17.99
N ILE A 62 6.89 -4.32 -17.08
CA ILE A 62 7.02 -4.03 -15.63
C ILE A 62 8.40 -4.49 -15.12
N ALA A 63 8.82 -5.72 -15.45
CA ALA A 63 10.13 -6.23 -15.06
C ALA A 63 11.28 -5.34 -15.58
N LYS A 64 11.24 -4.92 -16.86
CA LYS A 64 12.22 -4.00 -17.45
C LYS A 64 12.25 -2.65 -16.73
N SER A 65 11.09 -2.08 -16.39
CA SER A 65 10.99 -0.83 -15.64
C SER A 65 11.62 -0.95 -14.25
N LEU A 66 11.31 -2.03 -13.51
CA LEU A 66 11.88 -2.30 -12.20
C LEU A 66 13.41 -2.51 -12.28
N ASN A 67 13.89 -3.28 -13.28
CA ASN A 67 15.32 -3.51 -13.49
C ASN A 67 16.08 -2.21 -13.73
N LYS A 68 15.51 -1.31 -14.55
CA LYS A 68 16.11 0.01 -14.82
C LYS A 68 16.15 0.90 -13.58
N ARG A 69 15.11 0.85 -12.74
CA ARG A 69 14.96 1.74 -11.59
C ARG A 69 15.73 1.27 -10.37
N PHE A 70 15.79 -0.05 -10.18
CA PHE A 70 16.31 -0.66 -8.96
C PHE A 70 17.50 -1.59 -9.21
N ASP A 71 18.11 -1.57 -10.39
CA ASP A 71 19.27 -2.41 -10.73
C ASP A 71 19.06 -3.90 -10.39
N THR A 72 17.89 -4.43 -10.78
CA THR A 72 17.50 -5.82 -10.59
C THR A 72 17.59 -6.61 -11.90
N ASN A 73 17.32 -7.92 -11.86
CA ASN A 73 17.39 -8.82 -13.02
C ASN A 73 16.08 -9.59 -13.23
N TYR A 74 14.95 -8.97 -12.95
CA TYR A 74 13.63 -9.58 -13.07
C TYR A 74 13.23 -9.89 -14.49
N THR A 75 12.40 -10.90 -14.63
CA THR A 75 11.72 -11.32 -15.86
C THR A 75 10.20 -11.35 -15.62
N ALA A 76 9.44 -11.74 -16.62
CA ALA A 76 8.00 -11.94 -16.45
C ALA A 76 7.66 -12.99 -15.36
N ALA A 77 8.58 -13.91 -15.04
CA ALA A 77 8.35 -14.91 -13.98
C ALA A 77 8.27 -14.29 -12.58
N ASN A 78 8.88 -13.12 -12.40
CA ASN A 78 8.86 -12.39 -11.12
C ASN A 78 7.58 -11.59 -10.89
N ILE A 79 6.73 -11.42 -11.92
CA ILE A 79 5.58 -10.50 -11.90
C ILE A 79 4.27 -11.29 -12.00
N PHE A 80 3.36 -11.04 -11.08
CA PHE A 80 1.98 -11.53 -11.10
C PHE A 80 1.01 -10.36 -11.09
N MET A 81 0.20 -10.21 -12.14
CA MET A 81 -0.78 -9.12 -12.24
C MET A 81 -1.96 -9.32 -11.28
N THR A 82 -2.43 -8.24 -10.67
CA THR A 82 -3.53 -8.27 -9.68
C THR A 82 -4.56 -7.16 -9.94
N ILE A 83 -5.75 -7.31 -9.37
CA ILE A 83 -6.78 -6.27 -9.37
C ILE A 83 -6.53 -5.22 -8.27
N GLY A 84 -5.34 -4.60 -8.32
CA GLY A 84 -4.84 -3.62 -7.35
C GLY A 84 -4.13 -4.24 -6.14
N ALA A 85 -3.59 -3.39 -5.26
CA ALA A 85 -2.80 -3.81 -4.10
C ALA A 85 -3.62 -4.63 -3.09
N ALA A 86 -4.90 -4.32 -2.88
CA ALA A 86 -5.77 -5.09 -1.98
C ALA A 86 -5.82 -6.59 -2.34
N ALA A 87 -5.97 -6.89 -3.64
CA ALA A 87 -5.93 -8.26 -4.12
C ALA A 87 -4.52 -8.86 -4.04
N ALA A 88 -3.47 -8.06 -4.31
CA ALA A 88 -2.09 -8.50 -4.15
C ALA A 88 -1.82 -8.95 -2.71
N LEU A 89 -2.23 -8.15 -1.73
CA LEU A 89 -2.11 -8.48 -0.31
C LEU A 89 -2.90 -9.75 0.04
N GLY A 90 -4.17 -9.83 -0.35
CA GLY A 90 -4.98 -11.03 -0.11
C GLY A 90 -4.34 -12.30 -0.69
N ILE A 91 -3.73 -12.21 -1.89
CA ILE A 91 -2.99 -13.32 -2.52
C ILE A 91 -1.73 -13.65 -1.71
N CYS A 92 -0.93 -12.66 -1.30
CA CYS A 92 0.26 -12.88 -0.49
C CYS A 92 -0.09 -13.58 0.83
N PHE A 93 -1.10 -13.08 1.55
CA PHE A 93 -1.59 -13.75 2.76
C PHE A 93 -1.99 -15.20 2.50
N LYS A 94 -2.84 -15.42 1.47
CA LYS A 94 -3.35 -16.77 1.16
C LYS A 94 -2.27 -17.73 0.66
N THR A 95 -1.17 -17.21 0.10
CA THR A 95 -0.04 -18.00 -0.37
C THR A 95 0.88 -18.43 0.77
N LEU A 96 1.08 -17.56 1.77
CA LEU A 96 2.06 -17.79 2.84
C LEU A 96 1.48 -18.48 4.09
N VAL A 97 0.15 -18.54 4.21
CA VAL A 97 -0.55 -19.02 5.40
C VAL A 97 -1.16 -20.40 5.17
N ASP A 98 -0.90 -21.34 6.08
CA ASP A 98 -1.43 -22.70 6.04
C ASP A 98 -2.64 -22.91 6.95
N GLY A 99 -2.79 -22.11 8.02
CA GLY A 99 -3.86 -22.31 8.98
C GLY A 99 -4.00 -21.27 10.07
N PRO A 100 -4.93 -21.52 11.03
CA PRO A 100 -5.33 -20.51 12.01
C PRO A 100 -4.29 -20.23 13.11
N GLU A 101 -3.25 -21.04 13.21
CA GLU A 101 -2.15 -20.82 14.14
C GLU A 101 -1.08 -19.88 13.54
N ASP A 102 -1.04 -19.74 12.20
CA ASP A 102 -0.10 -18.88 11.53
C ASP A 102 -0.34 -17.41 11.82
N GLU A 103 0.73 -16.64 11.87
CA GLU A 103 0.72 -15.23 12.24
C GLU A 103 1.35 -14.36 11.17
N VAL A 104 0.71 -13.23 10.88
CA VAL A 104 1.30 -12.11 10.14
C VAL A 104 1.40 -10.94 11.10
N ILE A 105 2.57 -10.31 11.16
CA ILE A 105 2.83 -9.18 12.05
C ILE A 105 2.83 -7.88 11.24
N THR A 106 2.21 -6.83 11.75
CA THR A 106 2.26 -5.46 11.20
C THR A 106 2.47 -4.43 12.31
N PHE A 107 2.59 -3.16 11.94
CA PHE A 107 2.98 -2.08 12.85
C PHE A 107 1.88 -1.03 12.91
N ALA A 108 1.51 -0.61 14.11
CA ALA A 108 0.59 0.53 14.28
C ALA A 108 1.33 1.86 13.97
N PRO A 109 0.64 2.84 13.36
CA PRO A 109 -0.68 2.74 12.76
C PRO A 109 -0.63 2.02 11.41
N HIS A 110 -1.70 1.31 11.06
CA HIS A 110 -1.76 0.53 9.82
C HIS A 110 -3.10 0.69 9.10
N PHE A 111 -3.11 0.29 7.84
CA PHE A 111 -4.34 0.25 7.04
C PHE A 111 -5.32 -0.80 7.62
N PRO A 112 -6.58 -0.40 7.96
CA PRO A 112 -7.49 -1.25 8.72
C PRO A 112 -7.83 -2.59 8.06
N GLU A 113 -7.87 -2.63 6.72
CA GLU A 113 -8.21 -3.85 5.98
C GLU A 113 -7.19 -4.99 6.12
N TYR A 114 -5.99 -4.76 6.67
CA TYR A 114 -5.05 -5.86 6.93
C TYR A 114 -5.66 -6.92 7.86
N ALA A 115 -6.47 -6.51 8.83
CA ALA A 115 -7.20 -7.44 9.69
C ALA A 115 -8.23 -8.28 8.92
N VAL A 116 -8.88 -7.67 7.92
CA VAL A 116 -9.84 -8.37 7.04
C VAL A 116 -9.11 -9.39 6.16
N TYR A 117 -7.92 -9.03 5.62
CA TYR A 117 -7.14 -9.95 4.79
C TYR A 117 -6.61 -11.13 5.60
N ALA A 118 -6.12 -10.91 6.83
CA ALA A 118 -5.69 -11.96 7.73
C ALA A 118 -6.86 -12.92 8.07
N GLN A 119 -8.02 -12.37 8.41
CA GLN A 119 -9.23 -13.16 8.66
C GLN A 119 -9.64 -13.97 7.41
N GLY A 120 -9.63 -13.35 6.23
CA GLY A 120 -9.94 -14.01 4.95
C GLY A 120 -8.95 -15.10 4.56
N ALA A 121 -7.68 -14.96 4.92
CA ALA A 121 -6.65 -15.99 4.75
C ALA A 121 -6.77 -17.12 5.76
N GLY A 122 -7.38 -16.85 6.92
CA GLY A 122 -7.55 -17.80 8.03
C GLY A 122 -6.37 -17.81 8.99
N CYS A 123 -5.67 -16.68 9.17
CA CYS A 123 -4.56 -16.52 10.12
C CYS A 123 -4.82 -15.40 11.13
N ARG A 124 -3.86 -15.21 12.04
CA ARG A 124 -3.88 -14.13 13.03
C ARG A 124 -3.07 -12.94 12.53
N LEU A 125 -3.59 -11.72 12.73
CA LEU A 125 -2.83 -10.50 12.61
C LEU A 125 -2.33 -10.07 13.99
N LYS A 126 -1.02 -9.94 14.15
CA LYS A 126 -0.39 -9.32 15.32
C LYS A 126 -0.01 -7.89 14.99
N VAL A 127 -0.22 -6.98 15.90
CA VAL A 127 0.08 -5.55 15.71
C VAL A 127 1.08 -5.12 16.74
N ILE A 128 2.24 -4.65 16.28
CA ILE A 128 3.28 -4.05 17.11
C ILE A 128 2.90 -2.61 17.42
N SER A 129 3.09 -2.18 18.66
CA SER A 129 2.79 -0.85 19.12
C SER A 129 3.58 0.22 18.38
N ALA A 130 2.97 1.38 18.16
CA ALA A 130 3.61 2.49 17.48
C ALA A 130 4.75 3.11 18.31
N ASP A 131 5.90 3.37 17.68
CA ASP A 131 6.78 4.43 18.18
C ASP A 131 6.20 5.77 17.73
N THR A 132 5.45 6.42 18.61
CA THR A 132 4.72 7.66 18.31
C THR A 132 5.61 8.87 18.04
N ARG A 133 6.93 8.77 18.23
CA ARG A 133 7.88 9.87 17.97
C ARG A 133 8.25 9.99 16.50
N ALA A 134 8.38 8.83 15.81
CA ALA A 134 8.83 8.79 14.44
C ALA A 134 8.09 7.75 13.59
N PHE A 135 7.20 6.97 14.18
CA PHE A 135 6.48 5.84 13.55
C PHE A 135 7.40 4.87 12.80
N GLN A 136 8.63 4.72 13.27
CA GLN A 136 9.54 3.67 12.84
C GLN A 136 9.23 2.37 13.61
N ILE A 137 9.82 1.25 13.19
CA ILE A 137 9.57 -0.07 13.78
C ILE A 137 10.05 -0.13 15.24
N ASN A 138 9.19 -0.56 16.16
CA ASN A 138 9.55 -0.94 17.52
C ASN A 138 10.18 -2.33 17.51
N PHE A 139 11.51 -2.38 17.41
CA PHE A 139 12.25 -3.63 17.27
C PHE A 139 12.28 -4.48 18.54
N GLU A 140 12.18 -3.89 19.72
CA GLU A 140 12.15 -4.64 20.97
C GLU A 140 10.88 -5.49 21.03
N GLU A 141 9.71 -4.88 20.85
CA GLU A 141 8.44 -5.60 20.82
C GLU A 141 8.36 -6.57 19.64
N LEU A 142 8.89 -6.20 18.45
CA LEU A 142 8.92 -7.08 17.30
C LEU A 142 9.73 -8.36 17.58
N GLU A 143 10.93 -8.25 18.14
CA GLU A 143 11.77 -9.40 18.44
C GLU A 143 11.11 -10.36 19.45
N GLU A 144 10.38 -9.83 20.43
CA GLU A 144 9.62 -10.61 21.41
C GLU A 144 8.36 -11.25 20.81
N THR A 145 7.75 -10.62 19.81
CA THR A 145 6.49 -11.10 19.19
C THR A 145 6.74 -12.20 18.16
N ILE A 146 7.85 -12.15 17.41
CA ILE A 146 8.19 -13.18 16.41
C ILE A 146 8.37 -14.55 17.08
N ASN A 147 7.66 -15.55 16.57
CA ASN A 147 7.68 -16.92 17.07
C ASN A 147 7.61 -17.95 15.91
N GLU A 148 7.54 -19.23 16.23
CA GLU A 148 7.50 -20.34 15.25
C GLU A 148 6.28 -20.36 14.34
N HIS A 149 5.25 -19.57 14.64
CA HIS A 149 4.05 -19.43 13.82
C HIS A 149 4.11 -18.22 12.89
N THR A 150 5.12 -17.36 13.03
CA THR A 150 5.26 -16.14 12.22
C THR A 150 5.62 -16.48 10.78
N LYS A 151 4.72 -16.22 9.84
CA LYS A 151 4.90 -16.45 8.39
C LYS A 151 5.38 -15.22 7.65
N ALA A 152 4.89 -14.05 8.06
CA ALA A 152 5.26 -12.80 7.38
C ALA A 152 5.24 -11.58 8.30
N ILE A 153 6.04 -10.59 7.93
CA ILE A 153 5.97 -9.22 8.42
C ILE A 153 5.40 -8.35 7.31
N LEU A 154 4.29 -7.68 7.58
CA LEU A 154 3.65 -6.76 6.65
C LEU A 154 4.07 -5.34 6.96
N ILE A 155 4.71 -4.68 6.00
CA ILE A 155 5.10 -3.28 6.07
C ILE A 155 4.39 -2.47 4.98
N ASN A 156 4.16 -1.18 5.26
CA ASN A 156 3.62 -0.21 4.31
C ASN A 156 4.46 1.06 4.38
N SER A 157 5.20 1.36 3.31
CA SER A 157 6.10 2.51 3.26
C SER A 157 6.20 3.05 1.82
N PRO A 158 5.83 4.32 1.58
CA PRO A 158 5.24 5.30 2.51
C PRO A 158 3.93 4.81 3.12
N ASN A 159 3.72 5.15 4.40
CA ASN A 159 2.67 4.53 5.23
C ASN A 159 1.31 5.22 5.09
N ASN A 160 0.27 4.42 5.04
CA ASN A 160 -1.10 4.82 5.32
C ASN A 160 -1.47 4.30 6.73
N PRO A 161 -1.75 5.19 7.73
CA PRO A 161 -2.12 6.61 7.59
C PRO A 161 -1.04 7.62 8.01
N SER A 162 0.16 7.21 8.44
CA SER A 162 1.10 8.15 9.07
C SER A 162 1.88 9.03 8.07
N GLY A 163 1.93 8.66 6.79
CA GLY A 163 2.77 9.31 5.78
C GLY A 163 4.28 9.04 5.94
N VAL A 164 4.68 8.28 6.95
CA VAL A 164 6.10 8.04 7.25
C VAL A 164 6.72 7.08 6.25
N VAL A 165 7.97 7.35 5.89
CA VAL A 165 8.83 6.45 5.11
C VAL A 165 9.78 5.73 6.07
N TYR A 166 9.86 4.41 5.98
CA TYR A 166 10.88 3.65 6.71
C TYR A 166 12.26 3.93 6.12
N SER A 167 13.20 4.28 7.01
CA SER A 167 14.57 4.55 6.61
C SER A 167 15.28 3.29 6.12
N ARG A 168 16.36 3.48 5.34
CA ARG A 168 17.27 2.39 4.96
C ARG A 168 17.73 1.59 6.18
N GLU A 169 18.13 2.29 7.26
CA GLU A 169 18.58 1.68 8.51
C GLU A 169 17.48 0.81 9.15
N THR A 170 16.23 1.29 9.13
CA THR A 170 15.07 0.52 9.61
C THR A 170 14.91 -0.78 8.83
N ILE A 171 15.00 -0.73 7.50
CA ILE A 171 14.86 -1.93 6.64
C ILE A 171 16.04 -2.88 6.82
N GLU A 172 17.28 -2.39 6.89
CA GLU A 172 18.47 -3.21 7.15
C GLU A 172 18.38 -3.94 8.51
N LYS A 173 17.91 -3.25 9.54
CA LYS A 173 17.71 -3.83 10.87
C LYS A 173 16.60 -4.88 10.87
N LEU A 174 15.50 -4.63 10.13
CA LEU A 174 14.43 -5.61 9.96
C LEU A 174 14.96 -6.87 9.27
N ALA A 175 15.65 -6.72 8.15
CA ALA A 175 16.24 -7.82 7.41
C ALA A 175 17.17 -8.68 8.30
N ALA A 176 18.08 -8.03 9.04
CA ALA A 176 19.00 -8.73 9.95
C ALA A 176 18.27 -9.50 11.05
N LEU A 177 17.19 -8.94 11.61
CA LEU A 177 16.37 -9.62 12.61
C LEU A 177 15.69 -10.84 12.00
N LEU A 178 15.10 -10.73 10.81
CA LEU A 178 14.41 -11.85 10.16
C LEU A 178 15.38 -12.96 9.75
N GLU A 179 16.58 -12.63 9.26
CA GLU A 179 17.64 -13.60 9.00
C GLU A 179 18.03 -14.41 10.24
N LYS A 180 18.07 -13.76 11.41
CA LYS A 180 18.31 -14.42 12.70
C LYS A 180 17.15 -15.35 13.05
N LYS A 181 15.91 -14.86 12.94
CA LYS A 181 14.69 -15.58 13.35
C LYS A 181 14.37 -16.78 12.45
N GLN A 182 14.58 -16.67 11.12
CA GLN A 182 14.47 -17.81 10.22
C GLN A 182 15.40 -18.97 10.61
N LYS A 183 16.64 -18.65 10.98
CA LYS A 183 17.60 -19.67 11.46
C LYS A 183 17.19 -20.27 12.80
N GLU A 184 16.59 -19.45 13.68
CA GLU A 184 16.11 -19.88 14.99
C GLU A 184 14.95 -20.87 14.87
N TYR A 185 13.96 -20.56 14.01
CA TYR A 185 12.73 -21.36 13.87
C TYR A 185 12.79 -22.40 12.74
N GLY A 186 13.76 -22.34 11.85
CA GLY A 186 13.97 -23.32 10.78
C GLY A 186 12.97 -23.25 9.63
N HIS A 187 12.34 -22.10 9.41
CA HIS A 187 11.47 -21.82 8.27
C HIS A 187 11.59 -20.36 7.82
N SER A 188 11.16 -20.09 6.59
CA SER A 188 11.17 -18.74 6.03
C SER A 188 10.14 -17.84 6.68
N ILE A 189 10.53 -16.58 6.93
CA ILE A 189 9.63 -15.49 7.32
C ILE A 189 9.70 -14.46 6.19
N TYR A 190 8.59 -14.21 5.51
CA TYR A 190 8.54 -13.26 4.40
C TYR A 190 8.31 -11.82 4.87
N ILE A 191 8.77 -10.85 4.09
CA ILE A 191 8.25 -9.48 4.15
C ILE A 191 7.19 -9.34 3.05
N ILE A 192 5.99 -8.91 3.42
CA ILE A 192 5.00 -8.39 2.49
C ILE A 192 5.15 -6.87 2.50
N SER A 193 5.68 -6.31 1.41
CA SER A 193 5.88 -4.87 1.25
C SER A 193 4.71 -4.29 0.47
N ASP A 194 3.81 -3.60 1.17
CA ASP A 194 2.67 -2.90 0.56
C ASP A 194 3.10 -1.52 0.09
N GLU A 195 3.23 -1.34 -1.24
CA GLU A 195 3.88 -0.17 -1.84
C GLU A 195 3.01 0.62 -2.84
N PRO A 196 1.72 0.87 -2.59
CA PRO A 196 0.89 1.66 -3.51
C PRO A 196 1.32 3.13 -3.59
N TYR A 197 2.07 3.62 -2.59
CA TYR A 197 2.54 5.00 -2.48
C TYR A 197 4.02 5.18 -2.83
N ARG A 198 4.72 4.15 -3.34
CA ARG A 198 6.17 4.20 -3.63
C ARG A 198 6.59 5.45 -4.41
N GLU A 199 5.79 5.86 -5.39
CA GLU A 199 6.10 7.01 -6.25
C GLU A 199 5.78 8.36 -5.59
N ILE A 200 5.00 8.35 -4.51
CA ILE A 200 4.65 9.56 -3.76
C ILE A 200 5.60 9.68 -2.59
N ALA A 201 6.85 10.04 -2.88
CA ALA A 201 7.85 10.42 -1.91
C ALA A 201 8.13 11.92 -2.01
N TYR A 202 8.25 12.58 -0.88
CA TYR A 202 8.49 14.02 -0.79
C TYR A 202 9.98 14.36 -0.81
N ASP A 203 10.31 15.61 -1.13
CA ASP A 203 11.69 16.08 -1.21
C ASP A 203 12.48 15.78 0.08
N GLY A 204 13.65 15.18 -0.07
CA GLY A 204 14.52 14.79 1.03
C GLY A 204 14.29 13.38 1.57
N PHE A 205 13.25 12.65 1.08
CA PHE A 205 12.98 11.28 1.49
C PHE A 205 13.27 10.29 0.34
N GLU A 206 13.95 9.21 0.68
CA GLU A 206 14.18 8.06 -0.20
C GLU A 206 13.34 6.88 0.29
N VAL A 207 12.59 6.25 -0.61
CA VAL A 207 11.86 5.00 -0.31
C VAL A 207 12.77 3.83 -0.65
N PRO A 208 13.29 3.08 0.35
CA PRO A 208 14.15 1.94 0.09
C PRO A 208 13.40 0.85 -0.67
N TYR A 209 14.03 0.25 -1.68
CA TYR A 209 13.49 -0.93 -2.35
C TYR A 209 13.79 -2.18 -1.52
N VAL A 210 12.80 -2.66 -0.79
CA VAL A 210 12.95 -3.70 0.25
C VAL A 210 13.63 -4.98 -0.25
N PRO A 211 13.38 -5.48 -1.48
CA PRO A 211 14.08 -6.66 -2.01
C PRO A 211 15.60 -6.56 -2.07
N HIS A 212 16.19 -5.37 -2.05
CA HIS A 212 17.66 -5.21 -1.97
C HIS A 212 18.25 -5.58 -0.61
N PHE A 213 17.41 -5.64 0.42
CA PHE A 213 17.86 -5.87 1.80
C PHE A 213 17.47 -7.25 2.30
N TYR A 214 16.40 -7.84 1.73
CA TYR A 214 15.87 -9.10 2.20
C TYR A 214 15.24 -9.90 1.05
N ASN A 215 15.78 -11.07 0.78
CA ASN A 215 15.41 -11.90 -0.37
C ASN A 215 13.94 -12.37 -0.31
N ASN A 216 13.49 -12.81 0.87
CA ASN A 216 12.11 -13.29 1.06
C ASN A 216 11.14 -12.11 1.18
N THR A 217 11.06 -11.28 0.13
CA THR A 217 10.17 -10.12 0.06
C THR A 217 9.17 -10.28 -1.08
N LEU A 218 7.88 -10.16 -0.78
CA LEU A 218 6.81 -10.02 -1.78
C LEU A 218 6.38 -8.56 -1.82
N VAL A 219 6.54 -7.91 -2.97
CA VAL A 219 6.11 -6.51 -3.14
C VAL A 219 4.71 -6.49 -3.71
N ALA A 220 3.75 -5.86 -3.02
CA ALA A 220 2.41 -5.59 -3.48
C ALA A 220 2.30 -4.15 -3.98
N TYR A 221 2.09 -3.96 -5.28
CA TYR A 221 2.05 -2.64 -5.92
C TYR A 221 0.71 -2.37 -6.61
N SER A 222 0.35 -1.10 -6.75
CA SER A 222 -0.84 -0.67 -7.49
C SER A 222 -0.58 0.62 -8.26
N PHE A 223 -1.13 0.71 -9.48
CA PHE A 223 -1.17 1.94 -10.27
C PHE A 223 -2.26 2.92 -9.81
N SER A 224 -3.00 2.59 -8.75
CA SER A 224 -4.08 3.43 -8.21
C SER A 224 -3.62 4.81 -7.81
N LYS A 225 -2.37 4.97 -7.33
CA LYS A 225 -1.84 6.23 -6.81
C LYS A 225 -0.85 6.88 -7.76
N SER A 226 0.10 6.10 -8.29
CA SER A 226 1.14 6.60 -9.21
C SER A 226 0.57 7.13 -10.53
N LEU A 227 -0.47 6.49 -11.08
CA LEU A 227 -1.12 6.87 -12.32
C LEU A 227 -2.54 7.44 -12.13
N SER A 228 -2.98 7.64 -10.88
CA SER A 228 -4.36 8.08 -10.56
C SER A 228 -5.43 7.19 -11.21
N LEU A 229 -5.26 5.87 -11.14
CA LEU A 229 -6.16 4.86 -11.72
C LEU A 229 -6.81 3.96 -10.66
N PRO A 230 -7.39 4.49 -9.56
CA PRO A 230 -7.94 3.62 -8.53
C PRO A 230 -9.17 2.82 -9.00
N GLY A 231 -9.94 3.37 -9.95
CA GLY A 231 -11.13 2.71 -10.51
C GLY A 231 -10.81 1.54 -11.43
N GLU A 232 -9.64 1.52 -12.07
CA GLU A 232 -9.27 0.51 -13.06
C GLU A 232 -8.78 -0.80 -12.44
N ARG A 233 -8.47 -0.79 -11.13
CA ARG A 233 -8.10 -1.98 -10.37
C ARG A 233 -6.92 -2.74 -10.97
N ILE A 234 -5.80 -2.08 -11.22
CA ILE A 234 -4.58 -2.67 -11.77
C ILE A 234 -3.41 -2.55 -10.80
N GLY A 235 -2.74 -3.66 -10.56
CA GLY A 235 -1.54 -3.77 -9.74
C GLY A 235 -0.77 -5.04 -10.05
N TYR A 236 0.22 -5.34 -9.24
CA TYR A 236 1.03 -6.55 -9.39
C TYR A 236 1.70 -6.96 -8.09
N ILE A 237 2.12 -8.23 -8.02
CA ILE A 237 3.07 -8.74 -7.02
C ILE A 237 4.41 -8.93 -7.71
N VAL A 238 5.50 -8.57 -7.01
CA VAL A 238 6.88 -8.95 -7.37
C VAL A 238 7.37 -10.00 -6.39
N ALA A 239 7.93 -11.09 -6.90
CA ALA A 239 8.72 -12.05 -6.15
C ALA A 239 10.16 -12.02 -6.68
N PRO A 240 11.19 -11.67 -5.89
CA PRO A 240 12.60 -11.70 -6.30
C PRO A 240 13.07 -13.11 -6.65
N ASN A 241 14.08 -13.22 -7.53
CA ASN A 241 14.65 -14.51 -7.95
C ASN A 241 15.24 -15.31 -6.78
N GLU A 242 15.76 -14.60 -5.78
CA GLU A 242 16.45 -15.10 -4.62
C GLU A 242 15.49 -15.48 -3.47
N ALA A 243 14.18 -15.23 -3.63
CA ALA A 243 13.18 -15.65 -2.65
C ALA A 243 13.16 -17.17 -2.52
N GLU A 244 13.01 -17.67 -1.30
CA GLU A 244 12.85 -19.09 -1.06
C GLU A 244 11.60 -19.61 -1.79
N ASP A 245 11.68 -20.80 -2.34
CA ASP A 245 10.61 -21.41 -3.14
C ASP A 245 10.14 -20.58 -4.37
N PHE A 246 10.99 -19.72 -4.91
CA PHE A 246 10.66 -18.83 -6.04
C PHE A 246 9.90 -19.52 -7.16
N GLU A 247 10.33 -20.70 -7.59
CA GLU A 247 9.71 -21.49 -8.66
C GLU A 247 8.23 -21.86 -8.35
N GLN A 248 7.89 -21.90 -7.05
CA GLN A 248 6.56 -22.29 -6.57
C GLN A 248 5.65 -21.08 -6.32
N LEU A 249 6.22 -19.88 -6.17
CA LEU A 249 5.44 -18.69 -5.81
C LEU A 249 4.43 -18.32 -6.91
N LEU A 250 4.83 -18.31 -8.19
CA LEU A 250 3.92 -17.95 -9.27
C LEU A 250 2.73 -18.94 -9.40
N PRO A 251 2.93 -20.28 -9.39
CA PRO A 251 1.82 -21.23 -9.28
C PRO A 251 0.94 -21.03 -8.04
N ALA A 252 1.54 -20.72 -6.88
CA ALA A 252 0.81 -20.49 -5.65
C ALA A 252 -0.05 -19.20 -5.71
N PHE A 253 0.46 -18.12 -6.31
CA PHE A 253 -0.32 -16.91 -6.56
C PHE A 253 -1.54 -17.19 -7.46
N ILE A 254 -1.37 -18.00 -8.52
CA ILE A 254 -2.46 -18.42 -9.39
C ILE A 254 -3.53 -19.19 -8.62
N ALA A 255 -3.12 -20.12 -7.76
CA ALA A 255 -4.05 -20.90 -6.93
C ALA A 255 -4.78 -20.01 -5.92
N SER A 256 -4.04 -19.12 -5.24
CA SER A 256 -4.59 -18.17 -4.25
C SER A 256 -5.59 -17.19 -4.89
N ALA A 257 -5.29 -16.65 -6.07
CA ALA A 257 -6.20 -15.79 -6.80
C ALA A 257 -7.52 -16.50 -7.13
N ARG A 258 -7.46 -17.76 -7.54
CA ARG A 258 -8.66 -18.58 -7.81
C ARG A 258 -9.46 -18.85 -6.54
N LEU A 259 -8.82 -19.11 -5.42
CA LEU A 259 -9.48 -19.25 -4.11
C LEU A 259 -10.18 -17.96 -3.70
N LEU A 260 -9.64 -16.80 -4.09
CA LEU A 260 -10.22 -15.47 -3.88
C LEU A 260 -11.25 -15.11 -4.97
N SER A 261 -11.65 -16.06 -5.81
CA SER A 261 -12.74 -15.98 -6.79
C SER A 261 -12.47 -15.11 -8.02
N TYR A 262 -11.22 -14.88 -8.40
CA TYR A 262 -10.91 -14.27 -9.70
C TYR A 262 -9.81 -15.00 -10.47
N VAL A 263 -9.83 -14.87 -11.81
CA VAL A 263 -9.02 -15.68 -12.72
C VAL A 263 -7.95 -14.88 -13.41
N CYS A 264 -8.26 -13.65 -13.80
CA CYS A 264 -7.34 -12.74 -14.48
C CYS A 264 -7.75 -11.28 -14.22
N VAL A 265 -6.87 -10.38 -14.59
CA VAL A 265 -7.04 -8.92 -14.44
C VAL A 265 -7.64 -8.36 -15.74
N PRO A 266 -8.37 -7.22 -15.72
CA PRO A 266 -8.94 -6.60 -16.92
C PRO A 266 -7.91 -6.39 -18.03
N THR A 267 -8.11 -7.04 -19.19
CA THR A 267 -7.11 -7.14 -20.26
C THR A 267 -6.72 -5.81 -20.86
N LEU A 268 -7.71 -4.97 -21.18
CA LEU A 268 -7.46 -3.65 -21.78
C LEU A 268 -6.52 -2.81 -20.92
N TYR A 269 -6.84 -2.68 -19.63
CA TYR A 269 -6.03 -1.86 -18.71
C TYR A 269 -4.68 -2.48 -18.35
N GLN A 270 -4.53 -3.80 -18.38
CA GLN A 270 -3.19 -4.39 -18.34
C GLN A 270 -2.31 -3.84 -19.48
N LYS A 271 -2.82 -3.87 -20.72
CA LYS A 271 -2.09 -3.39 -21.90
C LYS A 271 -1.81 -1.90 -21.83
N VAL A 272 -2.78 -1.08 -21.37
CA VAL A 272 -2.59 0.36 -21.18
C VAL A 272 -1.46 0.64 -20.18
N VAL A 273 -1.50 0.06 -18.99
CA VAL A 273 -0.44 0.29 -17.99
C VAL A 273 0.89 -0.30 -18.40
N GLY A 274 0.90 -1.39 -19.17
CA GLY A 274 2.14 -1.98 -19.70
C GLY A 274 2.91 -1.05 -20.64
N GLU A 275 2.23 -0.17 -21.37
CA GLU A 275 2.85 0.86 -22.21
C GLU A 275 3.17 2.15 -21.43
N CYS A 276 2.52 2.37 -20.28
CA CYS A 276 2.62 3.58 -19.47
C CYS A 276 3.37 3.35 -18.13
N VAL A 277 4.07 2.23 -18.00
CA VAL A 277 4.65 1.77 -16.73
C VAL A 277 5.66 2.74 -16.10
N ASP A 278 6.34 3.55 -16.91
CA ASP A 278 7.33 4.55 -16.47
C ASP A 278 6.72 5.95 -16.24
N LEU A 279 5.42 6.11 -16.41
CA LEU A 279 4.74 7.39 -16.19
C LEU A 279 4.26 7.53 -14.74
N THR A 280 4.09 8.78 -14.33
CA THR A 280 3.40 9.16 -13.09
C THR A 280 2.48 10.34 -13.35
N SER A 281 1.43 10.48 -12.54
CA SER A 281 0.65 11.71 -12.46
C SER A 281 1.50 12.88 -11.95
N ASP A 282 0.99 14.11 -11.99
CA ASP A 282 1.71 15.27 -11.42
C ASP A 282 1.69 15.21 -9.88
N LEU A 283 2.70 14.57 -9.31
CA LEU A 283 2.84 14.37 -7.86
C LEU A 283 3.25 15.66 -7.11
N SER A 284 3.62 16.74 -7.81
CA SER A 284 4.04 18.00 -7.20
C SER A 284 2.91 18.69 -6.42
N ILE A 285 1.66 18.38 -6.77
CA ILE A 285 0.47 18.90 -6.07
C ILE A 285 0.42 18.34 -4.65
N TYR A 286 0.71 17.06 -4.46
CA TYR A 286 0.74 16.45 -3.12
C TYR A 286 1.83 17.04 -2.23
N GLN A 287 3.02 17.34 -2.79
CA GLN A 287 4.09 18.05 -2.06
C GLN A 287 3.60 19.42 -1.56
N LYS A 288 2.99 20.23 -2.43
CA LYS A 288 2.46 21.55 -2.06
C LYS A 288 1.38 21.46 -1.00
N ASN A 289 0.46 20.52 -1.14
CA ASN A 289 -0.62 20.32 -0.17
C ASN A 289 -0.03 19.86 1.18
N LYS A 290 0.90 18.91 1.17
CA LYS A 290 1.63 18.48 2.38
C LYS A 290 2.28 19.66 3.08
N ASP A 291 3.02 20.48 2.37
CA ASP A 291 3.72 21.63 2.96
C ASP A 291 2.74 22.64 3.56
N LEU A 292 1.63 22.93 2.86
CA LEU A 292 0.61 23.84 3.34
C LEU A 292 -0.04 23.34 4.64
N PHE A 293 -0.53 22.10 4.65
CA PHE A 293 -1.23 21.54 5.79
C PHE A 293 -0.30 21.25 6.96
N TYR A 294 0.86 20.66 6.71
CA TYR A 294 1.84 20.33 7.74
C TYR A 294 2.30 21.60 8.48
N ASN A 295 2.71 22.64 7.76
CA ASN A 295 3.15 23.88 8.36
C ASN A 295 2.02 24.56 9.16
N ALA A 296 0.80 24.59 8.61
CA ALA A 296 -0.34 25.15 9.30
C ALA A 296 -0.66 24.41 10.61
N LEU A 297 -0.62 23.07 10.63
CA LEU A 297 -0.85 22.27 11.83
C LEU A 297 0.22 22.52 12.88
N VAL A 298 1.49 22.55 12.47
CA VAL A 298 2.61 22.85 13.39
C VAL A 298 2.51 24.26 13.95
N ASP A 299 2.19 25.26 13.13
CA ASP A 299 2.00 26.64 13.55
C ASP A 299 0.82 26.80 14.54
N MET A 300 -0.21 25.97 14.40
CA MET A 300 -1.33 25.89 15.37
C MET A 300 -0.98 25.13 16.65
N GLY A 301 0.21 24.52 16.74
CA GLY A 301 0.70 23.81 17.92
C GLY A 301 0.38 22.31 17.96
N TYR A 302 -0.05 21.70 16.84
CA TYR A 302 -0.20 20.25 16.79
C TYR A 302 1.16 19.55 16.74
N GLU A 303 1.28 18.44 17.48
CA GLU A 303 2.37 17.50 17.30
C GLU A 303 2.07 16.64 16.07
N CYS A 304 2.87 16.75 15.02
CA CYS A 304 2.73 15.99 13.79
C CYS A 304 4.10 15.55 13.31
N VAL A 305 4.26 14.25 13.07
CA VAL A 305 5.47 13.74 12.41
C VAL A 305 5.43 14.18 10.95
N GLU A 306 6.54 14.73 10.44
CA GLU A 306 6.58 15.14 9.05
C GLU A 306 6.45 13.91 8.13
N PRO A 307 5.44 13.89 7.22
CA PRO A 307 5.29 12.78 6.30
C PRO A 307 6.38 12.81 5.23
N GLY A 308 6.99 11.65 5.00
CA GLY A 308 7.98 11.46 3.94
C GLY A 308 7.37 11.06 2.60
N GLY A 309 6.09 10.71 2.59
CA GLY A 309 5.38 10.29 1.38
C GLY A 309 3.90 10.01 1.61
N ALA A 310 3.27 9.34 0.66
CA ALA A 310 1.82 9.17 0.56
C ALA A 310 1.10 10.54 0.51
N PHE A 311 -0.17 10.63 0.84
CA PHE A 311 -0.90 11.90 0.92
C PHE A 311 -1.75 11.97 2.20
N TYR A 312 -1.12 11.57 3.31
CA TYR A 312 -1.73 11.60 4.64
C TYR A 312 -0.90 12.42 5.59
N LEU A 313 -1.59 13.12 6.50
CA LEU A 313 -1.03 13.70 7.70
C LEU A 313 -1.64 12.99 8.91
N PHE A 314 -0.84 12.81 9.93
CA PHE A 314 -1.24 12.08 11.13
C PHE A 314 -0.90 12.89 12.39
N PRO A 315 -1.58 14.04 12.61
CA PRO A 315 -1.35 14.88 13.78
C PRO A 315 -1.91 14.22 15.05
N LYS A 316 -1.20 14.40 16.14
CA LYS A 316 -1.66 13.98 17.46
C LYS A 316 -2.90 14.78 17.87
N ALA A 317 -3.93 14.11 18.38
CA ALA A 317 -5.11 14.77 18.92
C ALA A 317 -4.75 15.64 20.12
N LEU A 318 -5.46 16.76 20.28
CA LEU A 318 -5.26 17.68 21.41
C LEU A 318 -5.80 17.11 22.73
N GLU A 319 -6.66 16.11 22.66
CA GLU A 319 -7.24 15.38 23.79
C GLU A 319 -6.74 13.93 23.75
N GLU A 320 -6.71 13.27 24.92
CA GLU A 320 -6.29 11.87 25.02
C GLU A 320 -7.20 10.89 24.27
N ASP A 321 -8.47 11.25 24.09
CA ASP A 321 -9.43 10.49 23.29
C ASP A 321 -9.86 11.30 22.06
N ALA A 322 -9.32 10.94 20.89
CA ALA A 322 -9.64 11.59 19.63
C ALA A 322 -11.13 11.50 19.27
N ASN A 323 -11.83 10.42 19.69
CA ASN A 323 -13.28 10.30 19.50
C ASN A 323 -14.05 11.29 20.36
N ALA A 324 -13.64 11.44 21.63
CA ALA A 324 -14.25 12.41 22.53
C ALA A 324 -14.08 13.83 22.00
N LEU A 325 -12.89 14.14 21.44
CA LEU A 325 -12.66 15.43 20.80
C LEU A 325 -13.50 15.60 19.53
N GLY A 326 -13.63 14.56 18.68
CA GLY A 326 -14.51 14.57 17.50
C GLY A 326 -15.95 14.87 17.91
N ALA A 327 -16.50 14.13 18.88
CA ALA A 327 -17.84 14.34 19.39
C ALA A 327 -18.04 15.76 19.99
N ALA A 328 -17.06 16.27 20.72
CA ALA A 328 -17.10 17.62 21.29
C ALA A 328 -17.04 18.72 20.22
N LEU A 329 -16.30 18.49 19.13
CA LEU A 329 -16.26 19.40 17.98
C LEU A 329 -17.58 19.38 17.23
N GLU A 330 -18.20 18.23 17.02
CA GLU A 330 -19.54 18.13 16.40
C GLU A 330 -20.63 18.79 17.25
N GLU A 331 -20.57 18.65 18.58
CA GLU A 331 -21.50 19.33 19.50
C GLU A 331 -21.34 20.85 19.44
N LYS A 332 -20.09 21.33 19.44
CA LYS A 332 -19.78 22.76 19.44
C LYS A 332 -19.98 23.41 18.07
N TYR A 333 -19.73 22.67 17.03
CA TYR A 333 -19.80 23.11 15.62
C TYR A 333 -20.63 22.08 14.83
N PRO A 334 -21.98 22.12 14.93
CA PRO A 334 -22.85 21.14 14.29
C PRO A 334 -22.73 21.08 12.74
N GLU A 335 -22.09 22.09 12.16
CA GLU A 335 -21.75 22.16 10.75
C GLU A 335 -20.44 21.43 10.38
N VAL A 336 -19.65 21.01 11.39
CA VAL A 336 -18.39 20.28 11.20
C VAL A 336 -18.60 18.85 11.70
N GLU A 337 -18.44 17.88 10.83
CA GLU A 337 -18.34 16.47 11.21
C GLU A 337 -16.88 16.04 11.15
N VAL A 338 -16.43 15.37 12.21
CA VAL A 338 -15.08 14.85 12.32
C VAL A 338 -15.15 13.33 12.23
N GLU A 339 -14.76 12.76 11.08
CA GLU A 339 -14.64 11.31 10.94
C GLU A 339 -13.24 10.87 11.34
N ILE A 340 -13.16 10.01 12.37
CA ILE A 340 -11.89 9.52 12.93
C ILE A 340 -11.70 8.08 12.47
N HIS A 341 -10.68 7.82 11.64
CA HIS A 341 -10.35 6.48 11.15
C HIS A 341 -9.40 5.74 12.10
N PHE A 342 -9.71 4.46 12.35
CA PHE A 342 -9.10 3.62 13.37
C PHE A 342 -8.17 2.55 12.80
N GLY A 343 -6.96 2.43 13.38
CA GLY A 343 -6.15 1.22 13.29
C GLY A 343 -5.92 0.62 14.68
N GLY A 344 -6.91 -0.09 15.22
CA GLY A 344 -6.81 -1.10 16.28
C GLY A 344 -6.17 -0.78 17.64
N GLN A 345 -5.77 0.47 17.94
CA GLN A 345 -5.17 0.90 19.21
C GLN A 345 -5.84 2.19 19.70
N PRO A 346 -5.75 2.56 20.98
CA PRO A 346 -6.29 3.83 21.48
C PRO A 346 -5.70 4.99 20.68
N ILE A 347 -6.59 5.80 20.07
CA ILE A 347 -6.20 6.73 19.03
C ILE A 347 -6.03 8.11 19.62
N TYR A 348 -4.80 8.59 19.52
CA TYR A 348 -4.40 9.93 19.87
C TYR A 348 -4.12 10.79 18.62
N TYR A 349 -4.57 10.35 17.42
CA TYR A 349 -4.17 10.96 16.14
C TYR A 349 -5.33 11.06 15.16
N TYR A 350 -5.33 12.09 14.33
CA TYR A 350 -6.24 12.24 13.20
C TYR A 350 -5.58 11.81 11.90
N VAL A 351 -6.36 11.23 10.99
CA VAL A 351 -5.93 11.04 9.60
C VAL A 351 -6.48 12.18 8.78
N ILE A 352 -5.59 12.91 8.11
CA ILE A 352 -5.94 13.97 7.17
C ILE A 352 -5.38 13.59 5.81
N SER A 353 -6.25 13.43 4.81
CA SER A 353 -5.82 13.29 3.44
C SER A 353 -5.55 14.66 2.84
N VAL A 354 -4.38 14.84 2.25
CA VAL A 354 -3.93 16.10 1.63
C VAL A 354 -3.96 16.00 0.10
N GLU A 355 -5.08 15.55 -0.42
CA GLU A 355 -5.33 15.33 -1.83
C GLU A 355 -5.31 16.60 -2.69
#